data_12b40a9094081e47d89fa0dac87bb0c8
#
_entry.id   12b40a9094081e47d89fa0dac87bb0c8
#
_cell.length_a   1.000
_cell.length_b   1.000
_cell.length_c   1.000
_cell.angle_alpha   90.00
_cell.angle_beta   90.00
_cell.angle_gamma   90.00
#
_symmetry.space_group_name_H-M   'P 1'
#
loop_
_entity.id
_entity.type
_entity.pdbx_description
1 polymer ?
#
loop_
_entity_poly.entity_id
_entity_poly.type
_entity_poly.pdbx_seq_one_letter_code
_entity_poly.pdbx_strand_id
1 'polypeptide(L)'
;MNSGLVRELFEGLDDDEVLRIELINGNKIYCLLSDNVFVAPAIVKIMKTIKKGKYQIIMIDPNAIAVICTMSRETYDLKLQRGELYV
;
A
#
# COMPACT_ATOMS: atom_id res chain seq x y z
N MET A 1 4.27 -8.23 -11.97
CA MET A 1 4.14 -8.98 -10.69
C MET A 1 2.76 -9.61 -10.61
N ASN A 2 2.64 -10.79 -10.02
CA ASN A 2 1.35 -11.44 -9.81
C ASN A 2 0.52 -10.68 -8.79
N SER A 3 -0.68 -10.26 -9.16
CA SER A 3 -1.58 -9.52 -8.27
C SER A 3 -1.99 -10.32 -7.02
N GLY A 4 -2.02 -11.65 -7.12
CA GLY A 4 -2.30 -12.52 -5.97
C GLY A 4 -1.30 -12.38 -4.84
N LEU A 5 -0.03 -12.03 -5.16
CA LEU A 5 0.99 -11.80 -4.16
C LEU A 5 0.69 -10.55 -3.32
N VAL A 6 0.14 -9.52 -3.94
CA VAL A 6 -0.30 -8.30 -3.22
C VAL A 6 -1.35 -8.65 -2.18
N ARG A 7 -2.36 -9.43 -2.58
CA ARG A 7 -3.42 -9.88 -1.67
C ARG A 7 -2.84 -10.69 -0.51
N GLU A 8 -1.97 -11.64 -0.84
CA GLU A 8 -1.38 -12.54 0.14
C GLU A 8 -0.59 -11.77 1.20
N LEU A 9 0.23 -10.81 0.76
CA LEU A 9 1.02 -10.00 1.69
C LEU A 9 0.14 -9.05 2.50
N PHE A 10 -0.89 -8.47 1.89
CA PHE A 10 -1.81 -7.58 2.61
C PHE A 10 -2.61 -8.33 3.67
N GLU A 11 -3.13 -9.51 3.34
CA GLU A 11 -3.89 -10.34 4.28
C GLU A 11 -3.02 -10.88 5.42
N GLY A 12 -1.71 -11.00 5.19
CA GLY A 12 -0.76 -11.45 6.19
C GLY A 12 -0.17 -10.35 7.07
N LEU A 13 -0.61 -9.08 6.90
CA LEU A 13 -0.09 -7.98 7.72
C LEU A 13 -0.51 -8.14 9.18
N ASP A 14 0.46 -7.93 10.07
CA ASP A 14 0.20 -7.80 11.50
C ASP A 14 -0.26 -6.36 11.83
N ASP A 15 -0.81 -6.18 13.04
CA ASP A 15 -1.32 -4.87 13.48
C ASP A 15 -0.26 -3.77 13.47
N ASP A 16 1.01 -4.15 13.60
CA ASP A 16 2.14 -3.24 13.66
C ASP A 16 2.91 -3.15 12.34
N GLU A 17 2.32 -3.61 11.24
CA GLU A 17 2.95 -3.60 9.92
C GLU A 17 2.21 -2.76 8.91
N VAL A 18 2.96 -2.27 7.92
CA VAL A 18 2.47 -1.52 6.77
C VAL A 18 3.00 -2.19 5.51
N LEU A 19 2.16 -2.34 4.50
CA LEU A 19 2.58 -2.84 3.20
C LEU A 19 3.12 -1.68 2.36
N ARG A 20 4.34 -1.83 1.85
CA ARG A 20 4.95 -0.86 0.93
C ARG A 20 4.99 -1.45 -0.47
N ILE A 21 4.43 -0.72 -1.42
CA ILE A 21 4.46 -1.05 -2.84
C ILE A 21 5.29 0.01 -3.54
N GLU A 22 6.35 -0.40 -4.23
CA GLU A 22 7.17 0.49 -5.02
C GLU A 22 6.93 0.22 -6.51
N LEU A 23 6.60 1.25 -7.25
CA LEU A 23 6.36 1.17 -8.67
C LEU A 23 7.65 1.33 -9.47
N ILE A 24 7.63 0.87 -10.72
CA ILE A 24 8.81 0.95 -11.59
C ILE A 24 9.28 2.38 -11.86
N ASN A 25 8.41 3.37 -11.69
CA ASN A 25 8.76 4.79 -11.82
C ASN A 25 9.34 5.38 -10.52
N GLY A 26 9.52 4.57 -9.47
CA GLY A 26 10.05 4.99 -8.19
C GLY A 26 9.02 5.49 -7.20
N ASN A 27 7.76 5.64 -7.58
CA ASN A 27 6.70 6.04 -6.66
C ASN A 27 6.41 4.92 -5.65
N LYS A 28 6.12 5.30 -4.42
CA LYS A 28 5.83 4.37 -3.32
C LYS A 28 4.42 4.59 -2.82
N ILE A 29 3.75 3.48 -2.53
CA ILE A 29 2.39 3.48 -1.99
C ILE A 29 2.40 2.65 -0.72
N TYR A 30 1.81 3.19 0.33
CA TYR A 30 1.76 2.54 1.65
C TYR A 30 0.33 2.15 1.95
N CYS A 31 0.12 0.86 2.26
CA CYS A 31 -1.20 0.32 2.61
C CYS A 31 -1.22 -0.02 4.09
N LEU A 32 -2.14 0.59 4.81
CA LEU A 32 -2.41 0.31 6.22
C LEU A 32 -3.50 -0.76 6.33
N LEU A 33 -3.58 -1.44 7.47
CA LEU A 33 -4.66 -2.39 7.72
C LEU A 33 -6.05 -1.77 7.63
N SER A 34 -6.15 -0.47 7.91
CA SER A 34 -7.41 0.26 7.82
C SER A 34 -7.82 0.56 6.38
N ASP A 35 -6.91 0.41 5.42
CA ASP A 35 -7.22 0.62 4.01
C ASP A 35 -7.92 -0.62 3.44
N ASN A 36 -8.67 -0.42 2.36
CA ASN A 36 -9.29 -1.53 1.63
C ASN A 36 -8.50 -1.80 0.36
N VAL A 37 -8.13 -3.05 0.16
CA VAL A 37 -7.38 -3.49 -1.01
C VAL A 37 -8.20 -4.53 -1.76
N PHE A 38 -8.46 -4.26 -3.04
CA PHE A 38 -9.18 -5.16 -3.93
C PHE A 38 -8.22 -5.61 -5.03
N VAL A 39 -8.12 -6.91 -5.22
CA VAL A 39 -7.17 -7.49 -6.17
C VAL A 39 -7.92 -8.31 -7.21
N ALA A 40 -7.71 -7.97 -8.46
CA ALA A 40 -8.16 -8.75 -9.61
C ALA A 40 -6.93 -9.08 -10.48
N PRO A 41 -7.03 -10.03 -11.43
CA PRO A 41 -5.86 -10.42 -12.22
C PRO A 41 -5.18 -9.27 -12.95
N ALA A 42 -5.94 -8.26 -13.38
CA ALA A 42 -5.43 -7.17 -14.19
C ALA A 42 -5.24 -5.86 -13.42
N ILE A 43 -5.67 -5.79 -12.15
CA ILE A 43 -5.64 -4.52 -11.42
C ILE A 43 -5.59 -4.72 -9.91
N VAL A 44 -4.88 -3.81 -9.23
CA VAL A 44 -4.92 -3.67 -7.78
C VAL A 44 -5.55 -2.32 -7.47
N LYS A 45 -6.62 -2.32 -6.70
CA LYS A 45 -7.34 -1.11 -6.31
C LYS A 45 -7.20 -0.92 -4.81
N ILE A 46 -6.71 0.24 -4.40
CA ILE A 46 -6.52 0.59 -2.99
C ILE A 46 -7.42 1.77 -2.66
N MET A 47 -8.27 1.59 -1.65
CA MET A 47 -9.09 2.66 -1.12
C MET A 47 -8.50 3.14 0.19
N LYS A 48 -7.92 4.34 0.18
CA LYS A 48 -7.34 4.96 1.36
C LYS A 48 -8.33 5.94 1.96
N THR A 49 -8.56 5.83 3.26
CA THR A 49 -9.37 6.79 3.98
C THR A 49 -8.50 8.01 4.29
N ILE A 50 -8.86 9.15 3.73
CA ILE A 50 -8.15 10.42 3.96
C ILE A 50 -8.67 11.06 5.26
N LYS A 51 -9.99 11.15 5.37
CA LYS A 51 -10.69 11.61 6.57
C LYS A 51 -12.10 11.09 6.53
N LYS A 52 -12.84 11.26 7.62
CA LYS A 52 -14.20 10.74 7.73
C LYS A 52 -15.05 11.13 6.52
N GLY A 53 -15.55 10.12 5.82
CA GLY A 53 -16.40 10.30 4.64
C GLY A 53 -15.67 10.63 3.35
N LYS A 54 -14.32 10.68 3.35
CA LYS A 54 -13.53 10.94 2.16
C LYS A 54 -12.49 9.87 1.91
N TYR A 55 -12.38 9.46 0.65
CA TYR A 55 -11.50 8.38 0.20
C TYR A 55 -10.65 8.84 -0.96
N GLN A 56 -9.46 8.28 -1.05
CA GLN A 56 -8.63 8.32 -2.25
C GLN A 56 -8.61 6.93 -2.83
N ILE A 57 -8.87 6.81 -4.13
CA ILE A 57 -8.80 5.53 -4.82
C ILE A 57 -7.55 5.52 -5.68
N ILE A 58 -6.71 4.52 -5.47
CA ILE A 58 -5.48 4.31 -6.25
C ILE A 58 -5.65 3.01 -7.02
N MET A 59 -5.46 3.08 -8.34
CA MET A 59 -5.50 1.92 -9.22
C MET A 59 -4.11 1.65 -9.76
N ILE A 60 -3.64 0.41 -9.62
CA ILE A 60 -2.30 0.02 -10.00
C ILE A 60 -2.37 -1.14 -10.97
N ASP A 61 -1.66 -1.02 -12.10
CA ASP A 61 -1.38 -2.16 -12.95
C ASP A 61 -0.35 -3.05 -12.23
N PRO A 62 -0.64 -4.33 -11.96
CA PRO A 62 0.31 -5.22 -11.31
C PRO A 62 1.67 -5.27 -12.00
N ASN A 63 1.72 -5.08 -13.32
CA ASN A 63 2.96 -5.07 -14.07
C ASN A 63 3.84 -3.84 -13.78
N ALA A 64 3.26 -2.80 -13.19
CA ALA A 64 4.00 -1.60 -12.80
C ALA A 64 4.64 -1.74 -11.42
N ILE A 65 4.41 -2.83 -10.70
CA ILE A 65 4.96 -3.05 -9.37
C ILE A 65 6.38 -3.62 -9.51
N ALA A 66 7.36 -2.89 -8.97
CA ALA A 66 8.75 -3.33 -8.98
C ALA A 66 9.13 -4.08 -7.69
N VAL A 67 8.67 -3.57 -6.54
CA VAL A 67 8.98 -4.14 -5.23
C VAL A 67 7.74 -4.10 -4.36
N ILE A 68 7.56 -5.17 -3.58
CA ILE A 68 6.53 -5.21 -2.56
C ILE A 68 7.16 -5.77 -1.28
N CYS A 69 6.96 -5.07 -0.16
CA CYS A 69 7.54 -5.49 1.11
C CYS A 69 6.71 -4.95 2.27
N THR A 70 7.01 -5.43 3.46
CA THR A 70 6.40 -4.91 4.68
C THR A 70 7.40 -4.07 5.44
N MET A 71 6.89 -3.13 6.25
CA MET A 71 7.70 -2.35 7.16
C MET A 71 6.95 -2.18 8.48
N SER A 72 7.66 -1.89 9.56
CA SER A 72 7.01 -1.69 10.84
C SER A 72 6.19 -0.40 10.84
N ARG A 73 5.07 -0.41 11.55
CA ARG A 73 4.24 0.77 11.74
C ARG A 73 5.01 1.89 12.42
N GLU A 74 5.89 1.54 13.35
CA GLU A 74 6.74 2.51 14.02
C GLU A 74 7.63 3.26 13.03
N THR A 75 8.30 2.55 12.14
CA THR A 75 9.15 3.16 11.11
C THR A 75 8.32 4.05 10.19
N TYR A 76 7.14 3.59 9.78
CA TYR A 76 6.21 4.35 8.96
C TYR A 76 5.82 5.66 9.64
N ASP A 77 5.43 5.61 10.90
CA ASP A 77 5.01 6.78 11.67
C ASP A 77 6.15 7.79 11.83
N LEU A 78 7.37 7.31 12.07
CA LEU A 78 8.55 8.17 12.16
C LEU A 78 8.83 8.89 10.84
N LYS A 79 8.76 8.18 9.72
CA LYS A 79 8.96 8.78 8.41
C LYS A 79 7.88 9.80 8.08
N LEU A 80 6.65 9.52 8.47
CA LEU A 80 5.53 10.44 8.26
C LEU A 80 5.73 11.73 9.05
N GLN A 81 6.19 11.64 10.31
CA GLN A 81 6.49 12.80 11.16
C GLN A 81 7.62 13.64 10.59
N ARG A 82 8.60 13.02 9.93
CA ARG A 82 9.72 13.72 9.31
C ARG A 82 9.39 14.33 7.95
N GLY A 83 8.18 14.10 7.44
CA GLY A 83 7.81 14.56 6.11
C GLY A 83 8.47 13.78 4.98
N GLU A 84 9.00 12.60 5.25
CA GLU A 84 9.67 11.76 4.27
C GLU A 84 8.70 10.97 3.39
N LEU A 85 7.42 10.92 3.79
CA LEU A 85 6.38 10.20 3.06
C LEU A 85 5.35 11.17 2.52
N TYR A 86 5.00 10.99 1.27
CA TYR A 86 3.89 11.68 0.63
C TYR A 86 2.67 10.77 0.68
N VAL A 87 1.63 11.27 1.27
CA VAL A 87 0.39 10.51 1.42
C VAL A 87 -0.65 11.02 0.46
#